data_bdb9884a16fcb210f251b3d04ddf815f
#
_entry.id   bdb9884a16fcb210f251b3d04ddf815f
#
_cell.length_a   1.000
_cell.length_b   1.000
_cell.length_c   1.000
_cell.angle_alpha   90.00
_cell.angle_beta   90.00
_cell.angle_gamma   90.00
#
_symmetry.space_group_name_H-M   'P 1'
#
loop_
_entity.id
_entity.type
_entity.pdbx_description
1 polymer ?
#
loop_
_entity_poly.entity_id
_entity_poly.type
_entity_poly.pdbx_seq_one_letter_code
_entity_poly.pdbx_strand_id
1 'polypeptide(L)'
;MLYAPDMLLIGSAGRNSGKTTFACALIGRLHHEHEIVAAKVTTVQERGASCPRGGEGCGVCAAIEGRYCITEETVSSGTKDTQRLLGAGAYKVYWLRVLKEYLDEGAAALLDIVGKGRLVVCESNSLRMAVEPGVFLLFQHSGMGSAKASASAVREHVDRYIVWDGAKFDFDADDIAIEGNFWAFRYAAAAVILAGGKSKRMGQDKTIMEIGGRPLIQHVYGQLRPHFSEVFISANDAAKFGFLEARVIQDIVPDQGPLAGIVSALRASPRDLNLVVACDVGKIDLRLVRRLMRTAERSRADAGVPRHGASHTEPLFAVYRKSALASLERALADGVRSVREVLKRCDVHYLDLADADLPFNLNAAEDYVRFASRPASGGVQST
;
A
#
# COMPACT_ATOMS: atom_id res chain seq x y z
N MET A 1 -4.47 6.18 15.98
CA MET A 1 -4.23 6.50 14.55
C MET A 1 -5.48 6.16 13.77
N LEU A 2 -6.02 7.11 13.01
CA LEU A 2 -7.22 6.94 12.18
C LEU A 2 -6.84 6.23 10.86
N TYR A 3 -7.69 5.33 10.36
CA TYR A 3 -7.47 4.65 9.08
C TYR A 3 -8.33 5.28 7.98
N ALA A 4 -7.70 5.83 6.95
CA ALA A 4 -8.33 6.53 5.82
C ALA A 4 -7.80 5.97 4.50
N PRO A 5 -8.28 4.79 4.05
CA PRO A 5 -7.82 4.16 2.81
C PRO A 5 -8.23 4.95 1.55
N ASP A 6 -9.23 5.81 1.67
CA ASP A 6 -9.68 6.76 0.67
C ASP A 6 -8.81 8.04 0.58
N MET A 7 -7.73 8.14 1.38
CA MET A 7 -6.80 9.26 1.34
C MET A 7 -5.49 8.92 0.64
N LEU A 8 -5.12 9.74 -0.35
CA LEU A 8 -3.76 9.87 -0.87
C LEU A 8 -3.08 11.03 -0.13
N LEU A 9 -2.09 10.72 0.69
CA LEU A 9 -1.32 11.71 1.43
C LEU A 9 -0.05 12.07 0.66
N ILE A 10 0.21 13.36 0.49
CA ILE A 10 1.36 13.91 -0.21
C ILE A 10 2.21 14.72 0.77
N GLY A 11 3.37 14.19 1.08
CA GLY A 11 4.37 14.86 1.89
C GLY A 11 5.51 15.45 1.07
N SER A 12 6.41 16.18 1.73
CA SER A 12 7.59 16.72 1.07
C SER A 12 8.80 16.82 2.01
N ALA A 13 9.94 16.39 1.50
CA ALA A 13 11.21 16.51 2.21
C ALA A 13 11.72 17.97 2.25
N GLY A 14 11.31 18.84 1.30
CA GLY A 14 11.75 20.23 1.19
C GLY A 14 10.69 21.16 0.59
N ARG A 15 11.12 22.41 0.33
CA ARG A 15 10.33 23.38 -0.45
C ARG A 15 10.50 23.08 -1.94
N ASN A 16 9.55 23.53 -2.75
CA ASN A 16 9.61 23.44 -4.23
C ASN A 16 9.85 22.00 -4.77
N SER A 17 9.33 21.00 -4.08
CA SER A 17 9.48 19.58 -4.43
C SER A 17 8.44 19.10 -5.45
N GLY A 18 7.64 19.98 -6.03
CA GLY A 18 6.63 19.62 -7.03
C GLY A 18 5.33 19.02 -6.50
N LYS A 19 5.16 18.84 -5.18
CA LYS A 19 4.00 18.14 -4.58
C LYS A 19 2.65 18.71 -5.01
N THR A 20 2.44 20.05 -4.96
CA THR A 20 1.19 20.69 -5.38
C THR A 20 0.98 20.58 -6.91
N THR A 21 2.06 20.65 -7.68
CA THR A 21 2.00 20.41 -9.13
C THR A 21 1.53 19.00 -9.45
N PHE A 22 2.05 18.00 -8.76
CA PHE A 22 1.62 16.62 -8.90
C PHE A 22 0.16 16.43 -8.44
N ALA A 23 -0.21 16.98 -7.28
CA ALA A 23 -1.59 16.90 -6.78
C ALA A 23 -2.59 17.51 -7.78
N CYS A 24 -2.28 18.68 -8.33
CA CYS A 24 -3.11 19.33 -9.36
C CYS A 24 -3.20 18.49 -10.65
N ALA A 25 -2.10 17.92 -11.12
CA ALA A 25 -2.10 17.08 -12.32
C ALA A 25 -2.95 15.81 -12.10
N LEU A 26 -2.82 15.17 -10.93
CA LEU A 26 -3.61 13.99 -10.58
C LEU A 26 -5.10 14.31 -10.48
N ILE A 27 -5.48 15.39 -9.79
CA ILE A 27 -6.87 15.85 -9.68
C ILE A 27 -7.40 16.19 -11.07
N GLY A 28 -6.66 16.99 -11.88
CA GLY A 28 -7.06 17.38 -13.23
C GLY A 28 -7.32 16.20 -14.16
N ARG A 29 -6.62 15.09 -13.97
CA ARG A 29 -6.84 13.87 -14.74
C ARG A 29 -8.10 13.11 -14.30
N LEU A 30 -8.39 13.06 -13.01
CA LEU A 30 -9.37 12.14 -12.43
C LEU A 30 -10.73 12.80 -12.11
N HIS A 31 -10.80 14.14 -12.06
CA HIS A 31 -12.00 14.85 -11.59
C HIS A 31 -13.24 14.64 -12.46
N HIS A 32 -13.09 14.20 -13.70
CA HIS A 32 -14.23 13.92 -14.58
C HIS A 32 -14.95 12.61 -14.23
N GLU A 33 -14.22 11.68 -13.60
CA GLU A 33 -14.73 10.36 -13.24
C GLU A 33 -14.99 10.22 -11.74
N HIS A 34 -14.33 11.06 -10.91
CA HIS A 34 -14.38 10.96 -9.46
C HIS A 34 -14.51 12.33 -8.79
N GLU A 35 -15.40 12.42 -7.80
CA GLU A 35 -15.44 13.57 -6.88
C GLU A 35 -14.27 13.50 -5.90
N ILE A 36 -13.21 14.25 -6.16
CA ILE A 36 -12.00 14.26 -5.33
C ILE A 36 -12.05 15.48 -4.41
N VAL A 37 -12.03 15.25 -3.11
CA VAL A 37 -11.83 16.30 -2.11
C VAL A 37 -10.34 16.52 -1.92
N ALA A 38 -9.89 17.76 -1.99
CA ALA A 38 -8.51 18.10 -1.66
C ALA A 38 -8.41 18.70 -0.26
N ALA A 39 -7.30 18.45 0.41
CA ALA A 39 -7.03 19.03 1.73
C ALA A 39 -5.57 19.48 1.87
N LYS A 40 -5.38 20.53 2.64
CA LYS A 40 -4.06 20.95 3.11
C LYS A 40 -4.06 20.98 4.63
N VAL A 41 -3.07 20.33 5.25
CA VAL A 41 -2.93 20.35 6.70
C VAL A 41 -1.64 21.03 7.09
N THR A 42 -1.77 22.06 7.93
CA THR A 42 -0.65 22.83 8.46
C THR A 42 -0.63 22.73 9.98
N THR A 43 0.42 22.13 10.51
CA THR A 43 0.65 22.05 11.96
C THR A 43 1.43 23.27 12.45
N VAL A 44 0.99 23.85 13.54
CA VAL A 44 1.61 24.97 14.25
C VAL A 44 2.13 24.44 15.58
N GLN A 45 3.37 24.79 15.96
CA GLN A 45 3.96 24.26 17.18
C GLN A 45 3.38 24.92 18.43
N GLU A 46 3.28 26.26 18.44
CA GLU A 46 2.74 27.05 19.56
C GLU A 46 2.04 28.29 19.04
N ARG A 47 1.07 28.80 19.82
CA ARG A 47 0.46 30.12 19.54
C ARG A 47 1.50 31.21 19.70
N GLY A 48 1.67 32.06 18.70
CA GLY A 48 2.55 33.23 18.77
C GLY A 48 4.06 32.94 18.60
N ALA A 49 4.46 31.70 18.36
CA ALA A 49 5.84 31.38 18.01
C ALA A 49 6.24 32.05 16.68
N SER A 50 7.48 32.53 16.64
CA SER A 50 8.04 33.14 15.42
C SER A 50 7.90 32.18 14.27
N CYS A 51 7.29 32.63 13.15
CA CYS A 51 7.01 31.81 11.99
C CYS A 51 8.31 31.16 11.48
N PRO A 52 8.43 29.81 11.47
CA PRO A 52 9.62 29.15 10.94
C PRO A 52 9.87 29.45 9.44
N ARG A 53 8.93 30.14 8.80
CA ARG A 53 8.99 30.55 7.40
C ARG A 53 9.62 31.93 7.21
N GLY A 54 9.92 32.67 8.32
CA GLY A 54 10.67 33.94 8.29
C GLY A 54 9.96 35.07 7.54
N GLY A 55 8.63 35.04 7.36
CA GLY A 55 7.88 36.05 6.63
C GLY A 55 6.85 36.75 7.52
N GLU A 56 6.84 38.09 7.55
CA GLU A 56 5.69 38.85 8.02
C GLU A 56 4.47 38.54 7.15
N GLY A 57 3.35 38.17 7.77
CA GLY A 57 2.03 38.18 7.10
C GLY A 57 1.55 36.89 6.44
N CYS A 58 2.12 35.71 6.72
CA CYS A 58 1.53 34.48 6.17
C CYS A 58 0.15 34.10 6.78
N GLY A 59 -0.28 34.78 7.86
CA GLY A 59 -1.63 34.61 8.47
C GLY A 59 -1.93 33.23 9.09
N VAL A 60 -1.02 32.27 8.97
CA VAL A 60 -1.30 30.88 9.37
C VAL A 60 -1.41 30.73 10.89
N CYS A 61 -0.51 31.38 11.63
CA CYS A 61 -0.45 31.26 13.09
C CYS A 61 -1.46 32.17 13.79
N ALA A 62 -1.74 33.35 13.22
CA ALA A 62 -2.65 34.35 13.81
C ALA A 62 -4.15 33.96 13.68
N ALA A 63 -4.48 32.99 12.82
CA ALA A 63 -5.86 32.65 12.46
C ALA A 63 -6.37 31.38 13.16
N ILE A 64 -5.65 30.82 14.17
CA ILE A 64 -6.15 29.69 14.93
C ILE A 64 -6.77 30.20 16.23
N GLU A 65 -8.11 30.39 16.19
CA GLU A 65 -8.91 30.52 17.40
C GLU A 65 -9.26 29.11 17.90
N GLY A 66 -8.73 28.73 19.09
CA GLY A 66 -8.96 27.36 19.64
C GLY A 66 -7.84 26.38 19.30
N ARG A 67 -8.14 25.09 19.20
CA ARG A 67 -7.18 23.99 19.02
C ARG A 67 -6.84 23.75 17.55
N TYR A 68 -7.83 23.94 16.69
CA TYR A 68 -7.73 23.85 15.25
C TYR A 68 -8.76 24.74 14.57
N CYS A 69 -8.56 24.98 13.27
CA CYS A 69 -9.50 25.70 12.41
C CYS A 69 -9.51 25.03 11.03
N ILE A 70 -10.69 24.72 10.53
CA ILE A 70 -10.87 24.20 9.18
C ILE A 70 -11.62 25.26 8.36
N THR A 71 -11.07 25.60 7.21
CA THR A 71 -11.71 26.55 6.27
C THR A 71 -11.85 25.89 4.91
N GLU A 72 -12.98 26.13 4.24
CA GLU A 72 -13.20 25.72 2.86
C GLU A 72 -12.63 26.81 1.93
N GLU A 73 -11.88 26.42 0.91
CA GLU A 73 -11.42 27.32 -0.15
C GLU A 73 -12.52 27.49 -1.20
N THR A 74 -12.84 28.72 -1.51
CA THR A 74 -13.89 29.07 -2.47
C THR A 74 -13.38 29.76 -3.73
N VAL A 75 -12.08 30.12 -3.72
CA VAL A 75 -11.44 30.81 -4.84
C VAL A 75 -10.65 29.82 -5.68
N SER A 76 -11.05 29.63 -6.93
CA SER A 76 -10.38 28.69 -7.86
C SER A 76 -9.27 29.34 -8.71
N SER A 77 -9.12 30.67 -8.63
CA SER A 77 -8.09 31.40 -9.35
C SER A 77 -7.09 32.02 -8.38
N GLY A 78 -5.82 31.65 -8.48
CA GLY A 78 -4.78 32.22 -7.64
C GLY A 78 -3.57 31.30 -7.48
N THR A 79 -2.60 31.75 -6.67
CA THR A 79 -1.28 31.10 -6.52
C THR A 79 -1.13 30.27 -5.24
N LYS A 80 -2.10 30.36 -4.31
CA LYS A 80 -2.07 29.57 -3.08
C LYS A 80 -2.31 28.08 -3.41
N ASP A 81 -1.68 27.17 -2.68
CA ASP A 81 -1.83 25.74 -2.92
C ASP A 81 -3.31 25.29 -2.93
N THR A 82 -4.14 25.78 -1.97
CA THR A 82 -5.56 25.46 -1.91
C THR A 82 -6.34 25.97 -3.14
N GLN A 83 -6.04 27.15 -3.60
CA GLN A 83 -6.66 27.74 -4.81
C GLN A 83 -6.27 26.95 -6.06
N ARG A 84 -5.00 26.54 -6.18
CA ARG A 84 -4.53 25.72 -7.28
C ARG A 84 -5.20 24.34 -7.31
N LEU A 85 -5.39 23.71 -6.14
CA LEU A 85 -6.09 22.43 -6.04
C LEU A 85 -7.57 22.57 -6.47
N LEU A 86 -8.24 23.66 -6.06
CA LEU A 86 -9.62 23.93 -6.49
C LEU A 86 -9.68 24.21 -7.98
N GLY A 87 -8.77 25.03 -8.52
CA GLY A 87 -8.66 25.33 -9.96
C GLY A 87 -8.30 24.10 -10.80
N ALA A 88 -7.69 23.07 -10.23
CA ALA A 88 -7.43 21.80 -10.89
C ALA A 88 -8.64 20.86 -10.99
N GLY A 89 -9.81 21.24 -10.43
CA GLY A 89 -11.04 20.47 -10.52
C GLY A 89 -11.37 19.68 -9.26
N ALA A 90 -10.72 19.95 -8.12
CA ALA A 90 -11.16 19.34 -6.86
C ALA A 90 -12.61 19.71 -6.55
N TYR A 91 -13.43 18.73 -6.14
CA TYR A 91 -14.84 18.93 -5.79
C TYR A 91 -15.00 19.93 -4.63
N LYS A 92 -14.16 19.81 -3.61
CA LYS A 92 -14.02 20.74 -2.48
C LYS A 92 -12.58 20.77 -2.03
N VAL A 93 -12.17 21.88 -1.42
CA VAL A 93 -10.81 22.02 -0.86
C VAL A 93 -10.90 22.55 0.56
N TYR A 94 -10.29 21.83 1.50
CA TYR A 94 -10.25 22.22 2.90
C TYR A 94 -8.82 22.52 3.35
N TRP A 95 -8.69 23.55 4.19
CA TRP A 95 -7.45 23.86 4.85
C TRP A 95 -7.60 23.70 6.36
N LEU A 96 -7.00 22.62 6.90
CA LEU A 96 -6.87 22.42 8.33
C LEU A 96 -5.58 23.09 8.85
N ARG A 97 -5.72 24.01 9.78
CA ARG A 97 -4.66 24.56 10.60
C ARG A 97 -4.85 24.06 12.02
N VAL A 98 -3.83 23.45 12.61
CA VAL A 98 -3.98 22.73 13.87
C VAL A 98 -2.73 22.87 14.74
N LEU A 99 -2.90 23.07 16.06
CA LEU A 99 -1.81 22.97 17.02
C LEU A 99 -1.31 21.52 17.07
N LYS A 100 0.01 21.32 17.14
CA LYS A 100 0.65 20.01 17.03
C LYS A 100 0.07 18.99 18.03
N GLU A 101 -0.18 19.41 19.24
CA GLU A 101 -0.72 18.58 20.33
C GLU A 101 -2.18 18.13 20.10
N TYR A 102 -2.93 18.83 19.23
CA TYR A 102 -4.33 18.53 18.88
C TYR A 102 -4.48 17.96 17.47
N LEU A 103 -3.39 17.44 16.89
CA LEU A 103 -3.40 16.91 15.53
C LEU A 103 -4.42 15.79 15.35
N ASP A 104 -4.58 14.90 16.32
CA ASP A 104 -5.55 13.79 16.25
C ASP A 104 -7.00 14.31 16.22
N GLU A 105 -7.31 15.33 17.03
CA GLU A 105 -8.63 15.97 17.06
C GLU A 105 -8.94 16.68 15.71
N GLY A 106 -7.99 17.47 15.23
CA GLY A 106 -8.13 18.18 13.96
C GLY A 106 -8.23 17.22 12.77
N ALA A 107 -7.50 16.11 12.80
CA ALA A 107 -7.57 15.06 11.79
C ALA A 107 -8.95 14.38 11.78
N ALA A 108 -9.49 14.03 12.94
CA ALA A 108 -10.82 13.45 13.06
C ALA A 108 -11.90 14.41 12.51
N ALA A 109 -11.85 15.68 12.91
CA ALA A 109 -12.78 16.70 12.43
C ALA A 109 -12.70 16.91 10.90
N LEU A 110 -11.49 16.87 10.33
CA LEU A 110 -11.31 16.95 8.87
C LEU A 110 -11.97 15.77 8.17
N LEU A 111 -11.73 14.54 8.65
CA LEU A 111 -12.31 13.32 8.07
C LEU A 111 -13.83 13.30 8.18
N ASP A 112 -14.41 13.81 9.27
CA ASP A 112 -15.87 13.94 9.45
C ASP A 112 -16.48 14.92 8.44
N ILE A 113 -15.83 16.07 8.19
CA ILE A 113 -16.30 17.06 7.19
C ILE A 113 -16.19 16.51 5.77
N VAL A 114 -15.13 15.79 5.46
CA VAL A 114 -14.94 15.16 4.14
C VAL A 114 -16.00 14.09 3.90
N GLY A 115 -16.36 13.33 4.94
CA GLY A 115 -17.29 12.21 4.86
C GLY A 115 -16.62 10.91 4.41
N LYS A 116 -17.21 9.79 4.77
CA LYS A 116 -16.68 8.46 4.43
C LYS A 116 -16.82 8.13 2.95
N GLY A 117 -15.83 7.41 2.41
CA GLY A 117 -15.87 6.87 1.06
C GLY A 117 -15.67 7.90 -0.04
N ARG A 118 -15.21 9.11 0.28
CA ARG A 118 -14.80 10.10 -0.71
C ARG A 118 -13.29 10.07 -0.90
N LEU A 119 -12.87 10.06 -2.15
CA LEU A 119 -11.45 10.13 -2.47
C LEU A 119 -10.86 11.47 -2.00
N VAL A 120 -9.78 11.40 -1.25
CA VAL A 120 -9.08 12.56 -0.69
C VAL A 120 -7.66 12.65 -1.23
N VAL A 121 -7.25 13.83 -1.70
CA VAL A 121 -5.84 14.18 -1.94
C VAL A 121 -5.43 15.19 -0.89
N CYS A 122 -4.52 14.81 0.01
CA CYS A 122 -4.14 15.64 1.15
C CYS A 122 -2.66 16.00 1.15
N GLU A 123 -2.33 17.28 1.24
CA GLU A 123 -0.95 17.75 1.40
C GLU A 123 -0.57 17.93 2.87
N SER A 124 0.24 17.03 3.41
CA SER A 124 0.84 17.17 4.76
C SER A 124 1.94 16.15 5.01
N ASN A 125 2.95 16.50 5.81
CA ASN A 125 3.82 15.52 6.44
C ASN A 125 3.23 15.06 7.78
N SER A 126 2.87 16.01 8.62
CA SER A 126 2.49 15.77 10.02
C SER A 126 1.21 14.96 10.16
N LEU A 127 0.26 15.07 9.22
CA LEU A 127 -0.97 14.29 9.28
C LEU A 127 -0.73 12.78 9.30
N ARG A 128 0.39 12.31 8.72
CA ARG A 128 0.76 10.88 8.76
C ARG A 128 0.95 10.34 10.18
N MET A 129 1.20 11.18 11.15
CA MET A 129 1.31 10.78 12.57
C MET A 129 -0.04 10.47 13.19
N ALA A 130 -1.13 11.06 12.69
CA ALA A 130 -2.51 10.86 13.17
C ALA A 130 -3.33 9.92 12.27
N VAL A 131 -3.01 9.87 10.97
CA VAL A 131 -3.80 9.14 9.95
C VAL A 131 -2.91 8.15 9.21
N GLU A 132 -3.44 6.94 9.02
CA GLU A 132 -2.91 5.95 8.08
C GLU A 132 -3.69 6.04 6.78
N PRO A 133 -3.11 6.67 5.72
CA PRO A 133 -3.77 6.84 4.42
C PRO A 133 -3.71 5.56 3.59
N GLY A 134 -4.51 5.48 2.52
CA GLY A 134 -4.42 4.45 1.48
C GLY A 134 -3.06 4.45 0.80
N VAL A 135 -2.54 5.63 0.44
CA VAL A 135 -1.22 5.82 -0.15
C VAL A 135 -0.53 7.02 0.48
N PHE A 136 0.78 6.92 0.77
CA PHE A 136 1.60 8.04 1.21
C PHE A 136 2.84 8.23 0.32
N LEU A 137 2.87 9.35 -0.41
CA LEU A 137 3.97 9.75 -1.28
C LEU A 137 4.79 10.86 -0.61
N LEU A 138 6.13 10.76 -0.67
CA LEU A 138 7.01 11.81 -0.17
C LEU A 138 7.87 12.37 -1.31
N PHE A 139 7.66 13.64 -1.60
CA PHE A 139 8.33 14.38 -2.67
C PHE A 139 9.63 15.01 -2.20
N GLN A 140 10.66 14.91 -3.02
CA GLN A 140 11.95 15.57 -2.83
C GLN A 140 12.43 16.18 -4.14
N HIS A 141 13.23 17.22 -4.06
CA HIS A 141 13.89 17.81 -5.24
C HIS A 141 15.25 17.15 -5.44
N SER A 142 15.62 16.88 -6.69
CA SER A 142 16.98 16.43 -7.04
C SER A 142 18.00 17.47 -6.58
N GLY A 143 19.05 17.05 -5.92
CA GLY A 143 20.08 17.96 -5.39
C GLY A 143 19.73 18.64 -4.05
N MET A 144 18.67 18.19 -3.38
CA MET A 144 18.31 18.68 -2.06
C MET A 144 19.25 18.13 -0.98
N GLY A 145 19.69 19.02 -0.07
CA GLY A 145 20.45 18.67 1.13
C GLY A 145 19.61 17.91 2.17
N SER A 146 19.74 18.24 3.45
CA SER A 146 19.02 17.56 4.54
C SER A 146 17.51 17.73 4.45
N ALA A 147 16.78 16.64 4.73
CA ALA A 147 15.31 16.64 4.80
C ALA A 147 14.81 17.43 6.03
N LYS A 148 13.62 18.02 5.92
CA LYS A 148 12.93 18.65 7.05
C LYS A 148 12.65 17.63 8.16
N ALA A 149 12.71 18.08 9.43
CA ALA A 149 12.40 17.24 10.60
C ALA A 149 11.04 16.52 10.49
N SER A 150 10.00 17.22 9.96
CA SER A 150 8.68 16.61 9.74
C SER A 150 8.66 15.52 8.68
N ALA A 151 9.55 15.55 7.70
CA ALA A 151 9.70 14.48 6.71
C ALA A 151 10.49 13.30 7.28
N SER A 152 11.51 13.58 8.08
CA SER A 152 12.29 12.56 8.78
C SER A 152 11.42 11.75 9.75
N ALA A 153 10.50 12.39 10.47
CA ALA A 153 9.60 11.76 11.43
C ALA A 153 8.63 10.74 10.77
N VAL A 154 8.30 10.93 9.48
CA VAL A 154 7.35 10.05 8.75
C VAL A 154 8.03 9.14 7.75
N ARG A 155 9.35 9.14 7.71
CA ARG A 155 10.15 8.44 6.71
C ARG A 155 9.81 6.95 6.59
N GLU A 156 9.60 6.29 7.71
CA GLU A 156 9.32 4.83 7.75
C GLU A 156 7.93 4.47 7.21
N HIS A 157 7.07 5.45 7.05
CA HIS A 157 5.69 5.26 6.60
C HIS A 157 5.48 5.56 5.11
N VAL A 158 6.52 5.99 4.40
CA VAL A 158 6.43 6.39 2.99
C VAL A 158 6.27 5.16 2.09
N ASP A 159 5.28 5.14 1.23
CA ASP A 159 5.09 4.08 0.23
C ASP A 159 6.02 4.28 -0.96
N ARG A 160 6.16 5.54 -1.41
CA ARG A 160 7.07 5.88 -2.51
C ARG A 160 7.71 7.25 -2.30
N TYR A 161 9.03 7.34 -2.51
CA TYR A 161 9.73 8.59 -2.68
C TYR A 161 9.64 9.01 -4.15
N ILE A 162 9.32 10.29 -4.38
CA ILE A 162 9.22 10.84 -5.72
C ILE A 162 10.21 11.99 -5.85
N VAL A 163 11.07 11.90 -6.84
CA VAL A 163 12.07 12.92 -7.15
C VAL A 163 11.53 13.84 -8.24
N TRP A 164 11.58 15.14 -7.95
CA TRP A 164 11.30 16.21 -8.88
C TRP A 164 12.62 16.88 -9.30
N ASP A 165 12.95 16.90 -10.59
CA ASP A 165 14.17 17.51 -11.11
C ASP A 165 14.00 18.97 -11.56
N GLY A 166 12.80 19.53 -11.40
CA GLY A 166 12.43 20.88 -11.85
C GLY A 166 11.56 20.86 -13.12
N ALA A 167 11.53 19.75 -13.86
CA ALA A 167 10.77 19.58 -15.09
C ALA A 167 9.86 18.36 -15.07
N LYS A 168 10.33 17.23 -14.53
CA LYS A 168 9.61 15.95 -14.50
C LYS A 168 9.78 15.23 -13.17
N PHE A 169 8.86 14.32 -12.93
CA PHE A 169 8.94 13.36 -11.82
C PHE A 169 9.59 12.06 -12.30
N ASP A 170 10.27 11.35 -11.39
CA ASP A 170 10.76 9.98 -11.60
C ASP A 170 9.65 8.92 -11.40
N PHE A 171 8.41 9.35 -11.43
CA PHE A 171 7.23 8.56 -11.13
C PHE A 171 6.07 8.93 -12.05
N ASP A 172 5.37 7.91 -12.54
CA ASP A 172 4.17 8.12 -13.33
C ASP A 172 2.93 8.15 -12.42
N ALA A 173 2.07 9.13 -12.62
CA ALA A 173 0.78 9.20 -11.92
C ALA A 173 -0.14 8.00 -12.26
N ASP A 174 0.12 7.29 -13.38
CA ASP A 174 -0.61 6.08 -13.78
C ASP A 174 -0.30 4.87 -12.89
N ASP A 175 0.77 4.92 -12.10
CA ASP A 175 1.02 3.92 -11.05
C ASP A 175 0.12 4.09 -9.82
N ILE A 176 -0.66 5.19 -9.76
CA ILE A 176 -1.72 5.37 -8.76
C ILE A 176 -3.03 4.91 -9.36
N ALA A 177 -3.64 3.91 -8.75
CA ALA A 177 -4.93 3.38 -9.11
C ALA A 177 -5.99 3.77 -8.08
N ILE A 178 -7.25 3.72 -8.50
CA ILE A 178 -8.42 3.82 -7.63
C ILE A 178 -9.15 2.49 -7.69
N GLU A 179 -9.43 1.91 -6.53
CA GLU A 179 -10.21 0.67 -6.39
C GLU A 179 -11.47 0.94 -5.58
N GLY A 180 -12.60 0.96 -6.24
CA GLY A 180 -13.81 1.49 -5.62
C GLY A 180 -13.58 2.93 -5.18
N ASN A 181 -13.56 3.17 -3.87
CA ASN A 181 -13.31 4.48 -3.28
C ASN A 181 -11.97 4.55 -2.52
N PHE A 182 -10.97 3.74 -2.89
CA PHE A 182 -9.68 3.69 -2.20
C PHE A 182 -8.53 3.98 -3.16
N TRP A 183 -7.54 4.71 -2.65
CA TRP A 183 -6.29 4.88 -3.36
C TRP A 183 -5.43 3.63 -3.23
N ALA A 184 -4.96 3.14 -4.35
CA ALA A 184 -4.06 2.01 -4.46
C ALA A 184 -2.75 2.44 -5.13
N PHE A 185 -1.66 1.81 -4.69
CA PHE A 185 -0.35 1.98 -5.30
C PHE A 185 0.02 0.69 -6.03
N ARG A 186 0.37 0.81 -7.31
CA ARG A 186 0.85 -0.32 -8.09
C ARG A 186 2.36 -0.48 -7.90
N TYR A 187 2.76 -1.57 -7.26
CA TYR A 187 4.16 -1.89 -7.08
C TYR A 187 4.79 -2.33 -8.40
N ALA A 188 6.01 -1.84 -8.71
CA ALA A 188 6.85 -2.36 -9.80
C ALA A 188 7.44 -3.74 -9.43
N ALA A 189 6.59 -4.62 -8.91
CA ALA A 189 6.87 -5.95 -8.40
C ALA A 189 5.86 -6.94 -8.95
N ALA A 190 6.11 -8.24 -8.80
CA ALA A 190 5.16 -9.28 -9.10
C ALA A 190 4.52 -9.82 -7.82
N ALA A 191 3.29 -10.33 -7.94
CA ALA A 191 2.70 -11.20 -6.94
C ALA A 191 2.61 -12.64 -7.49
N VAL A 192 2.85 -13.61 -6.64
CA VAL A 192 2.85 -15.04 -6.96
C VAL A 192 1.86 -15.75 -6.03
N ILE A 193 0.79 -16.29 -6.60
CA ILE A 193 -0.19 -17.08 -5.86
C ILE A 193 0.22 -18.55 -5.98
N LEU A 194 0.63 -19.17 -4.87
CA LEU A 194 0.95 -20.58 -4.83
C LEU A 194 -0.34 -21.38 -4.78
N ALA A 195 -0.72 -21.99 -5.92
CA ALA A 195 -1.92 -22.78 -6.10
C ALA A 195 -1.63 -24.27 -6.33
N GLY A 196 -0.38 -24.68 -6.11
CA GLY A 196 0.07 -26.07 -6.17
C GLY A 196 -0.10 -26.78 -4.82
N GLY A 197 -0.41 -28.06 -4.88
CA GLY A 197 -0.48 -28.95 -3.70
C GLY A 197 -1.70 -29.85 -3.75
N LYS A 198 -1.49 -31.15 -3.45
CA LYS A 198 -2.59 -32.10 -3.28
C LYS A 198 -3.24 -31.82 -1.92
N SER A 199 -4.41 -31.19 -1.92
CA SER A 199 -5.25 -30.94 -0.72
C SER A 199 -5.76 -32.25 -0.12
N LYS A 200 -4.83 -33.07 0.42
CA LYS A 200 -5.12 -34.42 0.92
C LYS A 200 -6.10 -34.44 2.12
N ARG A 201 -6.23 -33.31 2.84
CA ARG A 201 -7.00 -33.27 4.09
C ARG A 201 -8.50 -33.02 3.92
N MET A 202 -8.92 -32.42 2.82
CA MET A 202 -10.34 -32.06 2.59
C MET A 202 -10.99 -32.81 1.40
N GLY A 203 -10.27 -33.67 0.70
CA GLY A 203 -10.80 -34.42 -0.46
C GLY A 203 -11.16 -33.57 -1.69
N GLN A 204 -11.14 -32.25 -1.55
CA GLN A 204 -11.42 -31.29 -2.63
C GLN A 204 -10.27 -30.32 -2.81
N ASP A 205 -10.13 -29.82 -4.01
CA ASP A 205 -9.11 -28.82 -4.32
C ASP A 205 -9.51 -27.44 -3.80
N LYS A 206 -8.82 -26.96 -2.79
CA LYS A 206 -9.08 -25.68 -2.14
C LYS A 206 -9.09 -24.49 -3.12
N THR A 207 -8.26 -24.52 -4.16
CA THR A 207 -8.07 -23.37 -5.06
C THR A 207 -9.29 -23.03 -5.87
N ILE A 208 -10.11 -24.05 -6.21
CA ILE A 208 -11.35 -23.92 -6.98
C ILE A 208 -12.62 -24.02 -6.13
N MET A 209 -12.47 -24.19 -4.79
CA MET A 209 -13.64 -24.10 -3.91
C MET A 209 -14.31 -22.73 -4.03
N GLU A 210 -15.63 -22.75 -4.22
CA GLU A 210 -16.40 -21.52 -4.37
C GLU A 210 -16.70 -20.86 -3.02
N ILE A 211 -16.48 -19.56 -2.98
CA ILE A 211 -16.86 -18.68 -1.89
C ILE A 211 -17.70 -17.56 -2.48
N GLY A 212 -18.98 -17.49 -2.07
CA GLY A 212 -19.89 -16.49 -2.63
C GLY A 212 -20.05 -16.60 -4.16
N GLY A 213 -20.03 -17.83 -4.69
CA GLY A 213 -20.21 -18.12 -6.13
C GLY A 213 -18.96 -17.84 -6.98
N ARG A 214 -17.78 -17.69 -6.38
CA ARG A 214 -16.50 -17.51 -7.09
C ARG A 214 -15.42 -18.39 -6.50
N PRO A 215 -14.54 -18.99 -7.33
CA PRO A 215 -13.39 -19.76 -6.85
C PRO A 215 -12.50 -18.96 -5.91
N LEU A 216 -11.95 -19.60 -4.86
CA LEU A 216 -11.06 -18.96 -3.89
C LEU A 216 -9.89 -18.23 -4.56
N ILE A 217 -9.27 -18.88 -5.55
CA ILE A 217 -8.14 -18.27 -6.28
C ILE A 217 -8.54 -16.97 -6.99
N GLN A 218 -9.78 -16.86 -7.46
CA GLN A 218 -10.28 -15.63 -8.10
C GLN A 218 -10.41 -14.49 -7.10
N HIS A 219 -10.78 -14.80 -5.85
CA HIS A 219 -10.78 -13.81 -4.77
C HIS A 219 -9.37 -13.32 -4.43
N VAL A 220 -8.41 -14.24 -4.31
CA VAL A 220 -7.00 -13.88 -4.02
C VAL A 220 -6.39 -13.09 -5.18
N TYR A 221 -6.61 -13.54 -6.41
CA TYR A 221 -6.14 -12.85 -7.62
C TYR A 221 -6.71 -11.43 -7.72
N GLY A 222 -8.03 -11.27 -7.54
CA GLY A 222 -8.69 -9.98 -7.59
C GLY A 222 -8.18 -8.98 -6.54
N GLN A 223 -7.80 -9.46 -5.35
CA GLN A 223 -7.23 -8.61 -4.31
C GLN A 223 -5.79 -8.15 -4.62
N LEU A 224 -5.02 -8.91 -5.40
CA LEU A 224 -3.62 -8.58 -5.70
C LEU A 224 -3.44 -7.84 -7.03
N ARG A 225 -4.29 -8.13 -8.03
CA ARG A 225 -4.15 -7.63 -9.40
C ARG A 225 -4.01 -6.11 -9.51
N PRO A 226 -4.74 -5.30 -8.73
CA PRO A 226 -4.64 -3.86 -8.78
C PRO A 226 -3.32 -3.29 -8.23
N HIS A 227 -2.70 -4.03 -7.30
CA HIS A 227 -1.54 -3.55 -6.55
C HIS A 227 -0.18 -3.97 -7.13
N PHE A 228 -0.18 -4.90 -8.10
CA PHE A 228 1.06 -5.42 -8.68
C PHE A 228 1.07 -5.26 -10.19
N SER A 229 2.24 -4.96 -10.75
CA SER A 229 2.40 -4.87 -12.22
C SER A 229 2.11 -6.20 -12.90
N GLU A 230 2.37 -7.31 -12.21
CA GLU A 230 2.13 -8.67 -12.68
C GLU A 230 1.65 -9.56 -11.53
N VAL A 231 0.67 -10.44 -11.83
CA VAL A 231 0.23 -11.47 -10.88
C VAL A 231 0.31 -12.83 -11.59
N PHE A 232 1.10 -13.74 -11.00
CA PHE A 232 1.29 -15.11 -11.48
C PHE A 232 0.58 -16.11 -10.60
N ILE A 233 0.14 -17.21 -11.20
CA ILE A 233 -0.31 -18.40 -10.49
C ILE A 233 0.75 -19.48 -10.65
N SER A 234 1.32 -19.96 -9.56
CA SER A 234 2.22 -21.11 -9.57
C SER A 234 1.40 -22.38 -9.35
N ALA A 235 1.31 -23.22 -10.38
CA ALA A 235 0.54 -24.46 -10.34
C ALA A 235 0.97 -25.43 -11.47
N ASN A 236 0.85 -26.73 -11.23
CA ASN A 236 1.25 -27.76 -12.21
C ASN A 236 0.22 -27.96 -13.32
N ASP A 237 -1.05 -27.66 -13.09
CA ASP A 237 -2.14 -27.75 -14.05
C ASP A 237 -2.64 -26.37 -14.45
N ALA A 238 -2.14 -25.87 -15.58
CA ALA A 238 -2.50 -24.55 -16.08
C ALA A 238 -3.95 -24.48 -16.61
N ALA A 239 -4.47 -25.58 -17.16
CA ALA A 239 -5.81 -25.61 -17.74
C ALA A 239 -6.90 -25.34 -16.69
N LYS A 240 -6.63 -25.70 -15.44
CA LYS A 240 -7.50 -25.50 -14.29
C LYS A 240 -7.84 -24.03 -14.03
N PHE A 241 -6.98 -23.10 -14.41
CA PHE A 241 -7.10 -21.66 -14.15
C PHE A 241 -7.38 -20.83 -15.40
N GLY A 242 -7.80 -21.48 -16.50
CA GLY A 242 -8.11 -20.81 -17.77
C GLY A 242 -9.24 -19.78 -17.72
N PHE A 243 -10.00 -19.73 -16.62
CA PHE A 243 -11.03 -18.72 -16.37
C PHE A 243 -10.46 -17.40 -15.79
N LEU A 244 -9.16 -17.37 -15.46
CA LEU A 244 -8.46 -16.17 -14.99
C LEU A 244 -7.55 -15.63 -16.09
N GLU A 245 -7.54 -14.32 -16.27
CA GLU A 245 -6.55 -13.63 -17.11
C GLU A 245 -5.19 -13.54 -16.39
N ALA A 246 -4.66 -14.68 -15.96
CA ALA A 246 -3.41 -14.77 -15.21
C ALA A 246 -2.42 -15.70 -15.91
N ARG A 247 -1.15 -15.31 -15.91
CA ARG A 247 -0.10 -16.22 -16.37
C ARG A 247 0.13 -17.31 -15.34
N VAL A 248 -0.05 -18.57 -15.75
CA VAL A 248 0.24 -19.73 -14.92
C VAL A 248 1.69 -20.17 -15.16
N ILE A 249 2.44 -20.36 -14.09
CA ILE A 249 3.81 -20.83 -14.08
C ILE A 249 3.82 -22.24 -13.50
N GLN A 250 4.27 -23.19 -14.30
CA GLN A 250 4.40 -24.58 -13.87
C GLN A 250 5.70 -24.78 -13.09
N ASP A 251 5.66 -25.68 -12.10
CA ASP A 251 6.84 -26.04 -11.33
C ASP A 251 7.88 -26.71 -12.23
N ILE A 252 9.13 -26.28 -12.15
CA ILE A 252 10.25 -26.87 -12.89
C ILE A 252 10.43 -28.33 -12.47
N VAL A 253 10.19 -28.61 -11.19
CA VAL A 253 10.19 -29.97 -10.64
C VAL A 253 8.86 -30.20 -9.94
N PRO A 254 7.96 -30.97 -10.56
CA PRO A 254 6.65 -31.26 -9.98
C PRO A 254 6.72 -31.95 -8.60
N ASP A 255 5.66 -31.76 -7.81
CA ASP A 255 5.46 -32.44 -6.51
C ASP A 255 6.57 -32.21 -5.46
N GLN A 256 7.36 -31.13 -5.58
CA GLN A 256 8.43 -30.78 -4.63
C GLN A 256 7.99 -29.74 -3.58
N GLY A 257 6.69 -29.51 -3.46
CA GLY A 257 6.11 -28.60 -2.47
C GLY A 257 6.27 -27.12 -2.83
N PRO A 258 5.94 -26.20 -1.89
CA PRO A 258 5.87 -24.77 -2.19
C PRO A 258 7.23 -24.15 -2.60
N LEU A 259 8.35 -24.76 -2.19
CA LEU A 259 9.68 -24.29 -2.60
C LEU A 259 9.87 -24.34 -4.12
N ALA A 260 9.45 -25.44 -4.77
CA ALA A 260 9.54 -25.56 -6.23
C ALA A 260 8.71 -24.48 -6.94
N GLY A 261 7.50 -24.20 -6.44
CA GLY A 261 6.66 -23.13 -6.95
C GLY A 261 7.31 -21.74 -6.82
N ILE A 262 7.92 -21.44 -5.69
CA ILE A 262 8.64 -20.18 -5.46
C ILE A 262 9.82 -20.06 -6.44
N VAL A 263 10.65 -21.10 -6.56
CA VAL A 263 11.79 -21.11 -7.49
C VAL A 263 11.33 -20.87 -8.92
N SER A 264 10.31 -21.60 -9.37
CA SER A 264 9.76 -21.50 -10.73
C SER A 264 9.23 -20.11 -11.01
N ALA A 265 8.49 -19.55 -10.06
CA ALA A 265 7.91 -18.21 -10.18
C ALA A 265 9.00 -17.12 -10.18
N LEU A 266 9.98 -17.17 -9.29
CA LEU A 266 11.10 -16.21 -9.27
C LEU A 266 11.93 -16.29 -10.56
N ARG A 267 12.14 -17.48 -11.12
CA ARG A 267 12.85 -17.65 -12.39
C ARG A 267 12.10 -17.00 -13.56
N ALA A 268 10.78 -17.18 -13.61
CA ALA A 268 9.91 -16.68 -14.67
C ALA A 268 9.54 -15.19 -14.53
N SER A 269 9.60 -14.64 -13.32
CA SER A 269 9.26 -13.24 -13.06
C SER A 269 10.30 -12.29 -13.67
N PRO A 270 9.91 -11.20 -14.36
CA PRO A 270 10.83 -10.16 -14.79
C PRO A 270 11.16 -9.15 -13.68
N ARG A 271 10.51 -9.26 -12.51
CA ARG A 271 10.62 -8.31 -11.40
C ARG A 271 11.64 -8.77 -10.36
N ASP A 272 12.34 -7.80 -9.78
CA ASP A 272 13.29 -8.07 -8.68
C ASP A 272 12.54 -8.50 -7.40
N LEU A 273 11.49 -7.78 -7.03
CA LEU A 273 10.67 -8.09 -5.87
C LEU A 273 9.43 -8.91 -6.25
N ASN A 274 9.14 -9.95 -5.48
CA ASN A 274 8.04 -10.87 -5.73
C ASN A 274 7.33 -11.18 -4.39
N LEU A 275 6.09 -10.72 -4.23
CA LEU A 275 5.24 -11.13 -3.13
C LEU A 275 4.74 -12.56 -3.39
N VAL A 276 5.06 -13.48 -2.53
CA VAL A 276 4.54 -14.85 -2.56
C VAL A 276 3.41 -14.98 -1.55
N VAL A 277 2.27 -15.51 -2.01
CA VAL A 277 1.08 -15.73 -1.19
C VAL A 277 0.56 -17.13 -1.44
N ALA A 278 0.27 -17.88 -0.38
CA ALA A 278 -0.45 -19.15 -0.51
C ALA A 278 -1.93 -18.90 -0.85
N CYS A 279 -2.52 -19.73 -1.72
CA CYS A 279 -3.90 -19.55 -2.17
C CYS A 279 -4.94 -19.66 -1.05
N ASP A 280 -4.59 -20.32 0.08
CA ASP A 280 -5.49 -20.48 1.23
C ASP A 280 -5.55 -19.24 2.15
N VAL A 281 -4.83 -18.17 1.83
CA VAL A 281 -5.00 -16.85 2.46
C VAL A 281 -6.23 -16.18 1.85
N GLY A 282 -7.40 -16.39 2.43
CA GLY A 282 -8.67 -15.89 1.85
C GLY A 282 -8.75 -14.37 1.78
N LYS A 283 -8.23 -13.67 2.79
CA LYS A 283 -8.20 -12.20 2.85
C LYS A 283 -6.77 -11.69 2.90
N ILE A 284 -6.40 -10.90 1.92
CA ILE A 284 -5.12 -10.21 1.87
C ILE A 284 -5.20 -8.95 2.73
N ASP A 285 -4.39 -8.85 3.78
CA ASP A 285 -4.22 -7.59 4.49
C ASP A 285 -3.25 -6.69 3.71
N LEU A 286 -3.80 -5.74 2.98
CA LEU A 286 -3.02 -4.79 2.17
C LEU A 286 -2.09 -3.91 3.01
N ARG A 287 -2.39 -3.70 4.31
CA ARG A 287 -1.49 -2.97 5.22
C ARG A 287 -0.24 -3.79 5.49
N LEU A 288 -0.40 -5.10 5.68
CA LEU A 288 0.73 -6.02 5.84
C LEU A 288 1.54 -6.09 4.54
N VAL A 289 0.88 -6.22 3.38
CA VAL A 289 1.55 -6.16 2.07
C VAL A 289 2.37 -4.89 1.93
N ARG A 290 1.81 -3.71 2.25
CA ARG A 290 2.51 -2.43 2.20
C ARG A 290 3.73 -2.39 3.12
N ARG A 291 3.61 -2.92 4.35
CA ARG A 291 4.74 -3.02 5.29
C ARG A 291 5.84 -3.91 4.75
N LEU A 292 5.51 -5.07 4.20
CA LEU A 292 6.45 -6.01 3.59
C LEU A 292 7.15 -5.41 2.38
N MET A 293 6.40 -4.82 1.45
CA MET A 293 6.96 -4.20 0.25
C MET A 293 7.93 -3.06 0.62
N ARG A 294 7.54 -2.14 1.51
CA ARG A 294 8.41 -1.06 2.00
C ARG A 294 9.70 -1.59 2.64
N THR A 295 9.57 -2.64 3.44
CA THR A 295 10.73 -3.27 4.09
C THR A 295 11.65 -3.91 3.06
N ALA A 296 11.10 -4.63 2.10
CA ALA A 296 11.86 -5.27 1.03
C ALA A 296 12.56 -4.26 0.09
N GLU A 297 11.92 -3.15 -0.22
CA GLU A 297 12.54 -2.08 -1.02
C GLU A 297 13.73 -1.43 -0.31
N ARG A 298 13.69 -1.30 1.00
CA ARG A 298 14.71 -0.64 1.83
C ARG A 298 15.84 -1.56 2.24
N SER A 299 15.51 -2.79 2.60
CA SER A 299 16.52 -3.81 2.86
C SER A 299 17.04 -4.34 1.53
N ARG A 300 18.31 -4.73 1.49
CA ARG A 300 18.85 -5.49 0.35
C ARG A 300 18.80 -7.00 0.60
N ALA A 301 18.06 -7.41 1.63
CA ALA A 301 17.90 -8.81 2.00
C ALA A 301 17.26 -9.64 0.87
N ASP A 302 17.56 -10.92 0.84
CA ASP A 302 17.00 -11.88 -0.12
C ASP A 302 15.50 -12.09 0.07
N ALA A 303 15.03 -11.97 1.31
CA ALA A 303 13.61 -12.09 1.63
C ALA A 303 13.18 -11.17 2.77
N GLY A 304 11.95 -10.67 2.69
CA GLY A 304 11.22 -10.01 3.78
C GLY A 304 10.11 -10.93 4.26
N VAL A 305 10.21 -11.44 5.49
CA VAL A 305 9.32 -12.49 6.01
C VAL A 305 8.63 -12.03 7.28
N PRO A 306 7.29 -12.10 7.35
CA PRO A 306 6.57 -11.85 8.59
C PRO A 306 6.94 -12.87 9.65
N ARG A 307 7.11 -12.39 10.89
CA ARG A 307 7.42 -13.21 12.04
C ARG A 307 6.54 -12.83 13.22
N HIS A 308 6.02 -13.85 13.90
CA HIS A 308 5.28 -13.71 15.14
C HIS A 308 6.02 -14.42 16.27
N GLY A 309 6.35 -13.69 17.32
CA GLY A 309 7.22 -14.20 18.37
C GLY A 309 8.59 -14.65 17.83
N ALA A 310 9.28 -15.52 18.57
CA ALA A 310 10.65 -15.93 18.22
C ALA A 310 10.73 -16.99 17.11
N SER A 311 9.68 -17.76 16.83
CA SER A 311 9.76 -18.98 16.04
C SER A 311 8.74 -19.13 14.92
N HIS A 312 7.66 -18.37 14.92
CA HIS A 312 6.60 -18.50 13.92
C HIS A 312 6.84 -17.52 12.77
N THR A 313 7.17 -18.05 11.60
CA THR A 313 7.38 -17.27 10.38
C THR A 313 6.38 -17.67 9.30
N GLU A 314 5.99 -16.70 8.46
CA GLU A 314 5.04 -16.90 7.37
C GLU A 314 5.74 -16.82 5.99
N PRO A 315 6.52 -17.84 5.61
CA PRO A 315 7.29 -17.81 4.37
C PRO A 315 6.44 -17.93 3.11
N LEU A 316 5.17 -18.30 3.24
CA LEU A 316 4.20 -18.36 2.14
C LEU A 316 3.27 -17.13 2.12
N PHE A 317 3.62 -16.09 2.89
CA PHE A 317 3.11 -14.73 2.80
C PHE A 317 4.29 -13.78 2.99
N ALA A 318 5.20 -13.72 2.00
CA ALA A 318 6.49 -13.07 2.15
C ALA A 318 6.95 -12.45 0.82
N VAL A 319 7.84 -11.48 0.89
CA VAL A 319 8.46 -10.91 -0.31
C VAL A 319 9.83 -11.54 -0.54
N TYR A 320 10.06 -12.04 -1.73
CA TYR A 320 11.34 -12.61 -2.18
C TYR A 320 11.96 -11.73 -3.25
N ARG A 321 13.26 -11.49 -3.11
CA ARG A 321 14.07 -10.82 -4.11
C ARG A 321 14.66 -11.86 -5.08
N LYS A 322 14.95 -11.45 -6.30
CA LYS A 322 15.63 -12.34 -7.26
C LYS A 322 16.99 -12.85 -6.78
N SER A 323 17.67 -12.12 -5.92
CA SER A 323 18.93 -12.56 -5.32
C SER A 323 18.80 -13.86 -4.50
N ALA A 324 17.62 -14.14 -3.93
CA ALA A 324 17.34 -15.39 -3.23
C ALA A 324 17.41 -16.62 -4.15
N LEU A 325 17.19 -16.46 -5.46
CA LEU A 325 16.97 -17.58 -6.39
C LEU A 325 18.08 -18.62 -6.33
N ALA A 326 19.36 -18.21 -6.34
CA ALA A 326 20.48 -19.13 -6.32
C ALA A 326 20.51 -20.00 -5.06
N SER A 327 20.18 -19.44 -3.89
CA SER A 327 20.12 -20.17 -2.62
C SER A 327 18.93 -21.13 -2.57
N LEU A 328 17.77 -20.70 -3.11
CA LEU A 328 16.56 -21.54 -3.19
C LEU A 328 16.75 -22.71 -4.16
N GLU A 329 17.36 -22.49 -5.31
CA GLU A 329 17.66 -23.54 -6.30
C GLU A 329 18.63 -24.58 -5.77
N ARG A 330 19.72 -24.13 -5.12
CA ARG A 330 20.68 -25.03 -4.50
C ARG A 330 20.03 -25.90 -3.43
N ALA A 331 19.20 -25.30 -2.57
CA ALA A 331 18.49 -26.04 -1.54
C ALA A 331 17.51 -27.07 -2.13
N LEU A 332 16.81 -26.71 -3.21
CA LEU A 332 15.91 -27.62 -3.92
C LEU A 332 16.67 -28.80 -4.52
N ALA A 333 17.86 -28.56 -5.12
CA ALA A 333 18.76 -29.60 -5.63
C ALA A 333 19.30 -30.51 -4.52
N ASP A 334 19.60 -29.95 -3.33
CA ASP A 334 20.01 -30.71 -2.12
C ASP A 334 18.86 -31.56 -1.52
N GLY A 335 17.66 -31.50 -2.12
CA GLY A 335 16.50 -32.25 -1.63
C GLY A 335 15.74 -31.57 -0.48
N VAL A 336 16.06 -30.34 -0.12
CA VAL A 336 15.31 -29.56 0.88
C VAL A 336 13.94 -29.20 0.31
N ARG A 337 12.88 -29.39 1.10
CA ARG A 337 11.48 -29.10 0.73
C ARG A 337 10.87 -27.98 1.56
N SER A 338 11.41 -27.78 2.76
CA SER A 338 10.91 -26.78 3.69
C SER A 338 11.42 -25.40 3.35
N VAL A 339 10.53 -24.47 3.03
CA VAL A 339 10.90 -23.06 2.78
C VAL A 339 11.56 -22.44 4.02
N ARG A 340 11.11 -22.80 5.23
CA ARG A 340 11.71 -22.31 6.48
C ARG A 340 13.19 -22.73 6.62
N GLU A 341 13.53 -23.95 6.22
CA GLU A 341 14.91 -24.44 6.25
C GLU A 341 15.79 -23.70 5.25
N VAL A 342 15.25 -23.40 4.07
CA VAL A 342 16.00 -22.66 3.04
C VAL A 342 16.25 -21.22 3.47
N LEU A 343 15.29 -20.57 4.13
CA LEU A 343 15.46 -19.21 4.62
C LEU A 343 16.64 -19.05 5.59
N LYS A 344 17.07 -20.12 6.28
CA LYS A 344 18.29 -20.12 7.11
C LYS A 344 19.57 -19.95 6.28
N ARG A 345 19.50 -20.16 4.96
CA ARG A 345 20.62 -20.01 4.00
C ARG A 345 20.58 -18.69 3.23
N CYS A 346 19.60 -17.84 3.52
CA CYS A 346 19.35 -16.56 2.87
C CYS A 346 19.57 -15.41 3.85
N ASP A 347 19.86 -14.24 3.32
CA ASP A 347 19.75 -13.00 4.09
C ASP A 347 18.25 -12.64 4.23
N VAL A 348 17.73 -12.67 5.45
CA VAL A 348 16.29 -12.49 5.72
C VAL A 348 16.06 -11.32 6.66
N HIS A 349 15.27 -10.38 6.19
CA HIS A 349 14.72 -9.33 7.05
C HIS A 349 13.36 -9.79 7.60
N TYR A 350 13.29 -9.95 8.93
CA TYR A 350 12.04 -10.33 9.59
C TYR A 350 11.22 -9.11 9.97
N LEU A 351 9.93 -9.12 9.58
CA LEU A 351 8.95 -8.13 10.00
C LEU A 351 8.15 -8.68 11.18
N ASP A 352 8.42 -8.17 12.37
CA ASP A 352 7.70 -8.58 13.56
C ASP A 352 6.23 -8.10 13.53
N LEU A 353 5.31 -9.04 13.76
CA LEU A 353 3.87 -8.84 13.78
C LEU A 353 3.32 -8.96 15.19
N ALA A 354 2.31 -8.16 15.52
CA ALA A 354 1.43 -8.41 16.64
C ALA A 354 0.41 -9.52 16.28
N ASP A 355 -0.20 -10.14 17.28
CA ASP A 355 -1.17 -11.24 17.08
C ASP A 355 -2.33 -10.87 16.14
N ALA A 356 -2.77 -9.62 16.18
CA ALA A 356 -3.86 -9.12 15.35
C ALA A 356 -3.52 -8.93 13.87
N ASP A 357 -2.22 -8.97 13.52
CA ASP A 357 -1.72 -8.70 12.16
C ASP A 357 -1.41 -9.99 11.37
N LEU A 358 -1.68 -11.16 11.94
CA LEU A 358 -1.38 -12.45 11.28
C LEU A 358 -2.27 -12.68 10.06
N PRO A 359 -1.72 -13.23 8.95
CA PRO A 359 -2.53 -13.65 7.81
C PRO A 359 -3.59 -14.66 8.22
N PHE A 360 -4.83 -14.44 7.75
CA PHE A 360 -5.94 -15.35 8.03
C PHE A 360 -5.96 -16.46 6.98
N ASN A 361 -5.57 -17.67 7.40
CA ASN A 361 -5.54 -18.86 6.54
C ASN A 361 -6.86 -19.64 6.64
N LEU A 362 -7.40 -20.07 5.49
CA LEU A 362 -8.58 -20.92 5.37
C LEU A 362 -8.16 -22.39 5.44
N ASN A 363 -8.08 -22.95 6.66
CA ASN A 363 -7.60 -24.30 6.87
C ASN A 363 -8.69 -25.34 7.12
N ALA A 364 -9.84 -24.93 7.68
CA ALA A 364 -10.98 -25.75 8.00
C ALA A 364 -12.24 -25.30 7.25
N ALA A 365 -13.23 -26.19 7.10
CA ALA A 365 -14.51 -25.85 6.46
C ALA A 365 -15.23 -24.68 7.17
N GLU A 366 -15.08 -24.59 8.48
CA GLU A 366 -15.61 -23.51 9.31
C GLU A 366 -15.00 -22.13 8.97
N ASP A 367 -13.71 -22.09 8.57
CA ASP A 367 -13.03 -20.86 8.14
C ASP A 367 -13.66 -20.31 6.86
N TYR A 368 -14.05 -21.20 5.93
CA TYR A 368 -14.73 -20.83 4.69
C TYR A 368 -16.11 -20.25 4.95
N VAL A 369 -16.90 -20.87 5.87
CA VAL A 369 -18.21 -20.36 6.27
C VAL A 369 -18.08 -18.99 6.91
N ARG A 370 -17.12 -18.83 7.82
CA ARG A 370 -16.82 -17.55 8.49
C ARG A 370 -16.33 -16.48 7.49
N PHE A 371 -15.58 -16.88 6.49
CA PHE A 371 -15.13 -15.98 5.45
C PHE A 371 -16.29 -15.53 4.54
N ALA A 372 -17.15 -16.46 4.11
CA ALA A 372 -18.32 -16.19 3.26
C ALA A 372 -19.38 -15.32 3.96
N SER A 373 -19.52 -15.45 5.28
CA SER A 373 -20.51 -14.68 6.06
C SER A 373 -20.06 -13.26 6.44
N ARG A 374 -18.78 -12.90 6.19
CA ARG A 374 -18.33 -11.52 6.42
C ARG A 374 -18.80 -10.65 5.24
N PRO A 375 -19.50 -9.52 5.52
CA PRO A 375 -19.88 -8.60 4.46
C PRO A 375 -18.60 -8.15 3.74
N ALA A 376 -18.63 -8.17 2.40
CA ALA A 376 -17.58 -7.60 1.57
C ALA A 376 -17.41 -6.14 2.01
N SER A 377 -16.26 -5.81 2.59
CA SER A 377 -15.93 -4.45 2.95
C SER A 377 -15.77 -3.66 1.65
N GLY A 378 -16.87 -3.02 1.17
CA GLY A 378 -16.85 -2.16 0.00
C GLY A 378 -17.83 -2.50 -1.14
N GLY A 379 -18.93 -3.18 -0.88
CA GLY A 379 -20.01 -3.29 -1.86
C GLY A 379 -21.19 -2.42 -1.43
N VAL A 380 -21.40 -1.31 -2.12
CA VAL A 380 -22.66 -0.53 -2.03
C VAL A 380 -23.78 -1.45 -2.52
N GLN A 381 -24.73 -1.77 -1.65
CA GLN A 381 -26.02 -2.27 -2.08
C GLN A 381 -26.74 -1.11 -2.80
N SER A 382 -26.89 -1.26 -4.10
CA SER A 382 -27.80 -0.47 -4.90
C SER A 382 -29.24 -0.85 -4.49
N THR A 383 -29.94 0.06 -3.86
CA THR A 383 -31.41 0.17 -3.91
C THR A 383 -31.76 1.51 -4.55
#